data_3ddd15a9021d8c390aa451c8e7fc0c40
#
_entry.id   3ddd15a9021d8c390aa451c8e7fc0c40
#
_cell.length_a   1.000
_cell.length_b   1.000
_cell.length_c   1.000
_cell.angle_alpha   90.00
_cell.angle_beta   90.00
_cell.angle_gamma   90.00
#
_symmetry.space_group_name_H-M   'P 1'
#
loop_
_entity.id
_entity.type
_entity.pdbx_description
1 polymer ?
#
loop_
_entity_poly.entity_id
_entity_poly.type
_entity_poly.pdbx_seq_one_letter_code
_entity_poly.pdbx_strand_id
1 'polypeptide(L)'
;IASPKTVSEYYNPLPNDENNHHVVLSWLLGESHDPVELLESYLMSNILLDNSASPLRKTLESTKFGKSLSPLTGLETDHKELVFAAGLEGVDSNMQEKVEKLIVDCLKNVVKDGIEKEIIDSALHQLEIRQKEITGSGMPYGLQIMLSCLPACIHNDDPLKVLDLDASFKIVKANLAKPKYMEKLIEAKLINNNHRLNYSLIPDVGFNKKNDEKILNKIKKKSKSLTSDDKNEIKVLAKSLKERQNSVDDPEILPKVTKDDIPSVSYTHLRAHETSN
;
A
#
# COMPACT_ATOMS: atom_id res chain seq x y z
N ILE A 1 -6.47 -9.74 -15.57
CA ILE A 1 -6.91 -11.16 -15.42
C ILE A 1 -8.34 -11.25 -15.96
N ALA A 2 -8.65 -12.30 -16.73
CA ALA A 2 -10.00 -12.47 -17.31
C ALA A 2 -11.06 -12.90 -16.29
N SER A 3 -10.64 -13.51 -15.18
CA SER A 3 -11.51 -13.96 -14.08
C SER A 3 -10.76 -13.93 -12.76
N PRO A 4 -11.46 -13.82 -11.61
CA PRO A 4 -10.85 -13.94 -10.29
C PRO A 4 -10.02 -15.21 -10.16
N LYS A 5 -8.90 -15.11 -9.45
CA LYS A 5 -7.98 -16.23 -9.19
C LYS A 5 -7.90 -16.53 -7.71
N THR A 6 -7.66 -17.81 -7.41
CA THR A 6 -7.38 -18.29 -6.05
C THR A 6 -5.96 -18.86 -6.06
N VAL A 7 -5.12 -18.40 -5.14
CA VAL A 7 -3.72 -18.84 -5.00
C VAL A 7 -3.42 -19.11 -3.54
N SER A 8 -2.64 -20.15 -3.29
CA SER A 8 -2.14 -20.46 -1.95
C SER A 8 -0.63 -20.62 -2.01
N GLU A 9 0.06 -20.00 -1.07
CA GLU A 9 1.51 -20.05 -0.92
C GLU A 9 1.89 -20.39 0.51
N TYR A 10 3.10 -20.89 0.71
CA TYR A 10 3.60 -21.26 2.02
C TYR A 10 4.60 -20.23 2.53
N TYR A 11 4.64 -20.06 3.85
CA TYR A 11 5.62 -19.22 4.52
C TYR A 11 6.12 -19.87 5.82
N ASN A 12 7.29 -19.45 6.29
CA ASN A 12 7.80 -19.91 7.58
C ASN A 12 7.22 -19.04 8.70
N PRO A 13 6.36 -19.58 9.58
CA PRO A 13 5.76 -18.81 10.66
C PRO A 13 6.81 -18.42 11.72
N LEU A 14 6.48 -17.40 12.51
CA LEU A 14 7.25 -17.09 13.72
C LEU A 14 7.05 -18.20 14.77
N PRO A 15 8.00 -18.37 15.72
CA PRO A 15 7.80 -19.24 16.85
C PRO A 15 6.52 -18.86 17.61
N ASN A 16 5.72 -19.85 17.95
CA ASN A 16 4.39 -19.73 18.60
C ASN A 16 3.26 -19.19 17.71
N ASP A 17 3.48 -19.05 16.41
CA ASP A 17 2.47 -18.59 15.45
C ASP A 17 2.23 -19.62 14.33
N GLU A 18 2.39 -20.89 14.66
CA GLU A 18 2.41 -22.01 13.70
C GLU A 18 1.07 -22.27 13.01
N ASN A 19 -0.02 -21.69 13.52
CA ASN A 19 -1.37 -21.83 12.98
C ASN A 19 -1.92 -20.52 12.40
N ASN A 20 -1.06 -19.55 12.10
CA ASN A 20 -1.47 -18.25 11.61
C ASN A 20 -1.64 -18.24 10.08
N HIS A 21 -2.74 -18.85 9.60
CA HIS A 21 -3.11 -18.73 8.19
C HIS A 21 -3.60 -17.30 7.90
N HIS A 22 -3.20 -16.74 6.76
CA HIS A 22 -3.75 -15.49 6.25
C HIS A 22 -4.62 -15.77 5.04
N VAL A 23 -5.75 -15.08 4.97
CA VAL A 23 -6.61 -15.05 3.77
C VAL A 23 -6.85 -13.60 3.40
N VAL A 24 -6.45 -13.21 2.21
CA VAL A 24 -6.51 -11.83 1.73
C VAL A 24 -7.15 -11.81 0.34
N LEU A 25 -8.16 -10.99 0.20
CA LEU A 25 -8.76 -10.67 -1.08
C LEU A 25 -8.18 -9.35 -1.57
N SER A 26 -7.58 -9.35 -2.75
CA SER A 26 -6.95 -8.16 -3.32
C SER A 26 -7.46 -7.86 -4.72
N TRP A 27 -7.53 -6.58 -5.05
CA TRP A 27 -7.96 -6.06 -6.34
C TRP A 27 -6.89 -5.15 -6.92
N LEU A 28 -6.61 -5.31 -8.19
CA LEU A 28 -5.83 -4.36 -8.96
C LEU A 28 -6.77 -3.26 -9.43
N LEU A 29 -6.43 -2.02 -9.13
CA LEU A 29 -7.21 -0.83 -9.47
C LEU A 29 -6.58 -0.08 -10.66
N GLY A 30 -6.76 1.22 -10.73
CA GLY A 30 -6.13 2.07 -11.74
C GLY A 30 -4.65 2.37 -11.47
N GLU A 31 -4.06 3.21 -12.29
CA GLU A 31 -2.63 3.52 -12.21
C GLU A 31 -2.35 4.52 -11.07
N SER A 32 -1.26 4.28 -10.31
CA SER A 32 -0.90 5.08 -9.14
C SER A 32 -0.47 6.50 -9.45
N HIS A 33 -0.10 6.77 -10.70
CA HIS A 33 0.31 8.09 -11.16
C HIS A 33 -0.85 8.96 -11.68
N ASP A 34 -2.07 8.41 -11.80
CA ASP A 34 -3.28 9.20 -12.06
C ASP A 34 -3.78 9.80 -10.73
N PRO A 35 -3.69 11.14 -10.54
CA PRO A 35 -4.04 11.75 -9.26
C PRO A 35 -5.52 11.65 -8.91
N VAL A 36 -6.42 11.57 -9.88
CA VAL A 36 -7.87 11.42 -9.65
C VAL A 36 -8.14 9.99 -9.18
N GLU A 37 -7.59 9.01 -9.88
CA GLU A 37 -7.68 7.59 -9.52
C GLU A 37 -7.12 7.32 -8.12
N LEU A 38 -5.98 7.95 -7.80
CA LEU A 38 -5.33 7.87 -6.49
C LEU A 38 -6.23 8.44 -5.38
N LEU A 39 -6.77 9.64 -5.55
CA LEU A 39 -7.65 10.28 -4.56
C LEU A 39 -8.95 9.51 -4.36
N GLU A 40 -9.57 9.03 -5.43
CA GLU A 40 -10.79 8.22 -5.36
C GLU A 40 -10.53 6.88 -4.63
N SER A 41 -9.37 6.26 -4.87
CA SER A 41 -8.97 5.03 -4.19
C SER A 41 -8.66 5.26 -2.71
N TYR A 42 -8.01 6.36 -2.35
CA TYR A 42 -7.82 6.75 -0.95
C TYR A 42 -9.17 6.99 -0.26
N LEU A 43 -10.07 7.73 -0.90
CA LEU A 43 -11.39 8.01 -0.35
C LEU A 43 -12.18 6.73 -0.11
N MET A 44 -12.20 5.83 -1.10
CA MET A 44 -12.84 4.52 -0.98
C MET A 44 -12.23 3.69 0.17
N SER A 45 -10.90 3.64 0.26
CA SER A 45 -10.19 2.92 1.33
C SER A 45 -10.52 3.49 2.72
N ASN A 46 -10.52 4.81 2.85
CA ASN A 46 -10.84 5.48 4.12
C ASN A 46 -12.28 5.18 4.57
N ILE A 47 -13.25 5.30 3.67
CA ILE A 47 -14.64 4.98 3.98
C ILE A 47 -14.80 3.53 4.43
N LEU A 48 -14.10 2.60 3.80
CA LEU A 48 -14.25 1.17 4.07
C LEU A 48 -13.45 0.68 5.29
N LEU A 49 -12.29 1.29 5.60
CA LEU A 49 -11.29 0.70 6.52
C LEU A 49 -10.71 1.64 7.58
N ASP A 50 -10.90 2.97 7.52
CA ASP A 50 -10.12 3.92 8.34
C ASP A 50 -10.27 3.71 9.86
N ASN A 51 -11.48 3.43 10.31
CA ASN A 51 -11.75 3.29 11.74
C ASN A 51 -12.68 2.11 12.05
N SER A 52 -12.85 1.78 13.34
CA SER A 52 -13.67 0.64 13.79
C SER A 52 -15.16 0.73 13.45
N ALA A 53 -15.67 1.91 13.07
CA ALA A 53 -17.03 2.09 12.56
C ALA A 53 -17.12 1.88 11.05
N SER A 54 -16.01 1.93 10.33
CA SER A 54 -15.93 1.68 8.89
C SER A 54 -16.46 0.28 8.54
N PRO A 55 -17.32 0.14 7.55
CA PRO A 55 -18.14 -1.06 7.37
C PRO A 55 -17.32 -2.34 7.15
N LEU A 56 -16.30 -2.29 6.31
CA LEU A 56 -15.47 -3.45 6.02
C LEU A 56 -14.57 -3.80 7.21
N ARG A 57 -13.96 -2.80 7.85
CA ARG A 57 -13.15 -3.00 9.05
C ARG A 57 -13.98 -3.61 10.17
N LYS A 58 -15.14 -3.04 10.47
CA LYS A 58 -16.08 -3.57 11.48
C LYS A 58 -16.46 -5.03 11.21
N THR A 59 -16.74 -5.35 9.95
CA THR A 59 -17.09 -6.71 9.54
C THR A 59 -15.93 -7.68 9.79
N LEU A 60 -14.71 -7.28 9.44
CA LEU A 60 -13.51 -8.10 9.65
C LEU A 60 -13.12 -8.23 11.14
N GLU A 61 -13.26 -7.18 11.94
CA GLU A 61 -12.97 -7.21 13.37
C GLU A 61 -14.02 -7.99 14.19
N SER A 62 -15.27 -8.04 13.73
CA SER A 62 -16.36 -8.70 14.47
C SER A 62 -16.57 -10.17 14.08
N THR A 63 -15.92 -10.66 13.03
CA THR A 63 -16.08 -12.06 12.60
C THR A 63 -15.33 -13.03 13.50
N LYS A 64 -15.80 -14.30 13.51
CA LYS A 64 -15.11 -15.42 14.16
C LYS A 64 -14.22 -16.22 13.20
N PHE A 65 -14.05 -15.76 11.95
CA PHE A 65 -13.29 -16.50 10.94
C PHE A 65 -11.78 -16.32 11.05
N GLY A 66 -11.31 -15.29 11.76
CA GLY A 66 -9.91 -14.99 12.01
C GLY A 66 -9.71 -14.31 13.36
N LYS A 67 -8.48 -14.09 13.74
CA LYS A 67 -8.11 -13.43 15.01
C LYS A 67 -8.03 -11.91 14.88
N SER A 68 -7.52 -11.43 13.75
CA SER A 68 -7.31 -10.00 13.46
C SER A 68 -7.27 -9.73 11.96
N LEU A 69 -7.27 -8.44 11.59
CA LEU A 69 -7.07 -8.05 10.20
C LEU A 69 -5.67 -8.48 9.75
N SER A 70 -5.57 -8.96 8.50
CA SER A 70 -4.28 -9.20 7.88
C SER A 70 -3.48 -7.90 7.77
N PRO A 71 -2.16 -7.90 8.02
CA PRO A 71 -1.30 -6.73 7.80
C PRO A 71 -1.31 -6.19 6.37
N LEU A 72 -1.78 -6.99 5.41
CA LEU A 72 -1.91 -6.60 4.00
C LEU A 72 -3.23 -5.85 3.72
N THR A 73 -4.08 -5.64 4.75
CA THR A 73 -5.36 -4.93 4.57
C THR A 73 -5.12 -3.43 4.42
N GLY A 74 -5.56 -2.86 3.30
CA GLY A 74 -5.42 -1.44 3.00
C GLY A 74 -5.27 -1.16 1.52
N LEU A 75 -4.87 0.06 1.21
CA LEU A 75 -4.54 0.53 -0.12
C LEU A 75 -3.02 0.66 -0.27
N GLU A 76 -2.45 -0.08 -1.22
CA GLU A 76 -1.04 0.02 -1.62
C GLU A 76 -0.90 0.91 -2.85
N THR A 77 -0.01 1.88 -2.77
CA THR A 77 0.16 2.94 -3.78
C THR A 77 1.53 2.96 -4.44
N ASP A 78 2.46 2.13 -3.97
CA ASP A 78 3.88 2.15 -4.41
C ASP A 78 4.12 1.37 -5.70
N HIS A 79 3.12 0.63 -6.17
CA HIS A 79 3.18 -0.09 -7.44
C HIS A 79 2.70 0.79 -8.60
N LYS A 80 2.92 0.31 -9.83
CA LYS A 80 2.41 1.00 -11.02
C LYS A 80 0.90 1.12 -11.00
N GLU A 81 0.22 0.04 -10.68
CA GLU A 81 -1.21 0.02 -10.44
C GLU A 81 -1.49 -0.04 -8.93
N LEU A 82 -2.50 0.67 -8.49
CA LEU A 82 -2.98 0.66 -7.12
C LEU A 82 -3.53 -0.73 -6.75
N VAL A 83 -3.26 -1.18 -5.53
CA VAL A 83 -3.80 -2.44 -5.02
C VAL A 83 -4.62 -2.17 -3.76
N PHE A 84 -5.90 -2.51 -3.79
CA PHE A 84 -6.72 -2.55 -2.57
C PHE A 84 -6.80 -3.98 -2.07
N ALA A 85 -6.59 -4.18 -0.79
CA ALA A 85 -6.65 -5.48 -0.17
C ALA A 85 -7.45 -5.48 1.13
N ALA A 86 -8.12 -6.59 1.42
CA ALA A 86 -8.84 -6.80 2.67
C ALA A 86 -8.74 -8.28 3.07
N GLY A 87 -8.45 -8.57 4.32
CA GLY A 87 -8.28 -9.94 4.76
C GLY A 87 -8.11 -10.11 6.25
N LEU A 88 -7.95 -11.35 6.64
CA LEU A 88 -7.81 -11.79 8.02
C LEU A 88 -6.54 -12.63 8.20
N GLU A 89 -5.97 -12.57 9.39
CA GLU A 89 -4.97 -13.50 9.89
C GLU A 89 -5.52 -14.37 11.03
N GLY A 90 -4.81 -15.47 11.34
CA GLY A 90 -5.29 -16.44 12.31
C GLY A 90 -6.56 -17.16 11.87
N VAL A 91 -6.68 -17.39 10.57
CA VAL A 91 -7.83 -18.06 9.94
C VAL A 91 -7.60 -19.57 9.99
N ASP A 92 -8.65 -20.35 10.27
CA ASP A 92 -8.57 -21.80 10.16
C ASP A 92 -8.38 -22.26 8.71
N SER A 93 -7.71 -23.38 8.52
CA SER A 93 -7.61 -24.03 7.21
C SER A 93 -9.02 -24.27 6.63
N ASN A 94 -9.21 -24.05 5.33
CA ASN A 94 -10.48 -24.21 4.61
C ASN A 94 -11.51 -23.05 4.78
N MET A 95 -11.12 -21.91 5.36
CA MET A 95 -12.02 -20.76 5.48
C MET A 95 -11.89 -19.75 4.33
N GLN A 96 -11.02 -20.00 3.35
CA GLN A 96 -10.71 -19.04 2.27
C GLN A 96 -11.96 -18.55 1.53
N GLU A 97 -12.84 -19.45 1.12
CA GLU A 97 -14.09 -19.10 0.43
C GLU A 97 -15.07 -18.33 1.34
N LYS A 98 -15.09 -18.67 2.65
CA LYS A 98 -15.97 -17.98 3.61
C LYS A 98 -15.50 -16.56 3.89
N VAL A 99 -14.19 -16.33 3.96
CA VAL A 99 -13.62 -14.98 4.11
C VAL A 99 -13.87 -14.17 2.85
N GLU A 100 -13.67 -14.74 1.66
CA GLU A 100 -14.02 -14.08 0.40
C GLU A 100 -15.48 -13.66 0.38
N LYS A 101 -16.39 -14.60 0.69
CA LYS A 101 -17.83 -14.33 0.73
C LYS A 101 -18.16 -13.23 1.73
N LEU A 102 -17.58 -13.26 2.93
CA LEU A 102 -17.79 -12.26 3.97
C LEU A 102 -17.45 -10.84 3.46
N ILE A 103 -16.29 -10.70 2.82
CA ILE A 103 -15.82 -9.42 2.29
C ILE A 103 -16.74 -8.95 1.16
N VAL A 104 -17.01 -9.81 0.18
CA VAL A 104 -17.86 -9.46 -0.97
C VAL A 104 -19.28 -9.12 -0.55
N ASP A 105 -19.86 -9.87 0.38
CA ASP A 105 -21.20 -9.60 0.90
C ASP A 105 -21.24 -8.27 1.67
N CYS A 106 -20.20 -7.95 2.45
CA CYS A 106 -20.07 -6.64 3.09
C CYS A 106 -20.07 -5.50 2.06
N LEU A 107 -19.24 -5.60 1.01
CA LEU A 107 -19.18 -4.60 -0.05
C LEU A 107 -20.52 -4.43 -0.78
N LYS A 108 -21.22 -5.53 -1.07
CA LYS A 108 -22.57 -5.49 -1.65
C LYS A 108 -23.59 -4.80 -0.74
N ASN A 109 -23.51 -5.04 0.57
CA ASN A 109 -24.39 -4.38 1.52
C ASN A 109 -24.11 -2.87 1.58
N VAL A 110 -22.83 -2.44 1.59
CA VAL A 110 -22.47 -1.02 1.53
C VAL A 110 -23.06 -0.33 0.30
N VAL A 111 -22.97 -0.97 -0.88
CA VAL A 111 -23.54 -0.42 -2.13
C VAL A 111 -25.06 -0.37 -2.08
N LYS A 112 -25.70 -1.39 -1.51
CA LYS A 112 -27.17 -1.51 -1.41
C LYS A 112 -27.73 -0.48 -0.42
N ASP A 113 -27.16 -0.42 0.78
CA ASP A 113 -27.65 0.41 1.87
C ASP A 113 -27.31 1.89 1.66
N GLY A 114 -26.27 2.16 0.87
CA GLY A 114 -25.76 3.51 0.61
C GLY A 114 -24.75 3.97 1.66
N ILE A 115 -24.06 5.05 1.35
CA ILE A 115 -23.07 5.69 2.23
C ILE A 115 -23.59 7.07 2.61
N GLU A 116 -23.67 7.35 3.90
CA GLU A 116 -24.08 8.64 4.39
C GLU A 116 -23.16 9.76 3.89
N LYS A 117 -23.76 10.84 3.42
CA LYS A 117 -23.00 11.97 2.86
C LYS A 117 -21.96 12.52 3.85
N GLU A 118 -22.30 12.58 5.13
CA GLU A 118 -21.41 13.06 6.19
C GLU A 118 -20.14 12.22 6.31
N ILE A 119 -20.22 10.91 6.08
CA ILE A 119 -19.05 10.00 6.05
C ILE A 119 -18.15 10.35 4.86
N ILE A 120 -18.74 10.55 3.68
CA ILE A 120 -17.99 10.92 2.47
C ILE A 120 -17.33 12.29 2.64
N ASP A 121 -18.08 13.28 3.10
CA ASP A 121 -17.60 14.65 3.31
C ASP A 121 -16.47 14.68 4.37
N SER A 122 -16.61 13.91 5.45
CA SER A 122 -15.58 13.79 6.49
C SER A 122 -14.30 13.15 5.96
N ALA A 123 -14.40 12.04 5.23
CA ALA A 123 -13.25 11.37 4.64
C ALA A 123 -12.53 12.25 3.61
N LEU A 124 -13.27 12.97 2.78
CA LEU A 124 -12.72 13.92 1.82
C LEU A 124 -11.99 15.07 2.54
N HIS A 125 -12.59 15.63 3.58
CA HIS A 125 -11.98 16.71 4.37
C HIS A 125 -10.67 16.27 5.04
N GLN A 126 -10.62 15.06 5.58
CA GLN A 126 -9.40 14.48 6.14
C GLN A 126 -8.29 14.34 5.09
N LEU A 127 -8.62 13.92 3.86
CA LEU A 127 -7.65 13.84 2.78
C LEU A 127 -7.12 15.24 2.40
N GLU A 128 -7.98 16.26 2.33
CA GLU A 128 -7.57 17.63 2.06
C GLU A 128 -6.64 18.19 3.14
N ILE A 129 -6.92 17.91 4.42
CA ILE A 129 -6.06 18.32 5.54
C ILE A 129 -4.70 17.64 5.42
N ARG A 130 -4.65 16.31 5.25
CA ARG A 130 -3.40 15.56 5.09
C ARG A 130 -2.54 16.09 3.95
N GLN A 131 -3.16 16.48 2.85
CA GLN A 131 -2.43 17.04 1.70
C GLN A 131 -1.84 18.43 1.95
N LYS A 132 -2.48 19.23 2.80
CA LYS A 132 -2.06 20.61 3.14
C LYS A 132 -1.19 20.69 4.39
N GLU A 133 -1.09 19.62 5.13
CA GLU A 133 -0.33 19.59 6.37
C GLU A 133 1.16 19.47 6.09
N ILE A 134 1.93 20.47 6.54
CA ILE A 134 3.40 20.54 6.37
C ILE A 134 4.12 19.99 7.62
N THR A 135 3.39 19.46 8.59
CA THR A 135 3.97 18.98 9.83
C THR A 135 4.45 17.55 9.71
N GLY A 136 5.70 17.32 10.02
CA GLY A 136 6.29 15.98 10.01
C GLY A 136 5.80 15.15 11.19
N SER A 137 4.89 14.22 10.95
CA SER A 137 4.52 13.17 11.90
C SER A 137 5.64 12.12 12.02
N GLY A 138 6.81 12.51 12.51
CA GLY A 138 7.95 11.60 12.69
C GLY A 138 8.87 11.42 11.46
N MET A 139 8.50 11.94 10.30
CA MET A 139 9.31 11.92 9.08
C MET A 139 9.54 13.35 8.57
N PRO A 140 10.77 13.73 8.18
CA PRO A 140 11.02 15.04 7.58
C PRO A 140 10.14 15.30 6.35
N TYR A 141 9.55 16.48 6.26
CA TYR A 141 8.61 16.83 5.19
C TYR A 141 9.19 16.66 3.78
N GLY A 142 10.46 17.03 3.57
CA GLY A 142 11.12 16.83 2.28
C GLY A 142 11.22 15.35 1.89
N LEU A 143 11.41 14.45 2.85
CA LEU A 143 11.40 13.01 2.60
C LEU A 143 9.99 12.51 2.26
N GLN A 144 8.96 13.05 2.89
CA GLN A 144 7.56 12.72 2.54
C GLN A 144 7.24 13.11 1.09
N ILE A 145 7.63 14.33 0.68
CA ILE A 145 7.48 14.78 -0.72
C ILE A 145 8.22 13.85 -1.68
N MET A 146 9.48 13.53 -1.38
CA MET A 146 10.28 12.65 -2.22
C MET A 146 9.62 11.26 -2.36
N LEU A 147 9.16 10.69 -1.28
CA LEU A 147 8.49 9.37 -1.30
C LEU A 147 7.16 9.41 -2.06
N SER A 148 6.38 10.49 -1.95
CA SER A 148 5.13 10.63 -2.72
C SER A 148 5.36 10.80 -4.23
N CYS A 149 6.49 11.38 -4.63
CA CYS A 149 6.87 11.50 -6.05
C CYS A 149 7.48 10.21 -6.62
N LEU A 150 8.02 9.35 -5.78
CA LEU A 150 8.81 8.19 -6.20
C LEU A 150 8.06 7.21 -7.11
N PRO A 151 6.79 6.83 -6.85
CA PRO A 151 6.03 5.96 -7.75
C PRO A 151 5.94 6.51 -9.18
N ALA A 152 5.63 7.82 -9.34
CA ALA A 152 5.58 8.45 -10.65
C ALA A 152 6.95 8.42 -11.35
N CYS A 153 8.04 8.73 -10.62
CA CYS A 153 9.40 8.66 -11.17
C CYS A 153 9.77 7.25 -11.64
N ILE A 154 9.48 6.22 -10.85
CA ILE A 154 9.82 4.82 -11.17
C ILE A 154 9.01 4.32 -12.38
N HIS A 155 7.78 4.79 -12.53
CA HIS A 155 6.87 4.34 -13.58
C HIS A 155 6.84 5.26 -14.82
N ASN A 156 7.84 6.13 -14.96
CA ASN A 156 8.05 7.02 -16.10
C ASN A 156 6.92 8.04 -16.33
N ASP A 157 6.35 8.58 -15.27
CA ASP A 157 5.42 9.70 -15.34
C ASP A 157 6.00 10.96 -14.66
N ASP A 158 5.29 12.07 -14.78
CA ASP A 158 5.68 13.36 -14.21
C ASP A 158 5.43 13.40 -12.70
N PRO A 159 6.49 13.42 -11.86
CA PRO A 159 6.35 13.46 -10.42
C PRO A 159 5.67 14.73 -9.89
N LEU A 160 5.65 15.83 -10.67
CA LEU A 160 5.03 17.07 -10.25
C LEU A 160 3.51 16.98 -10.19
N LYS A 161 2.89 16.07 -10.93
CA LYS A 161 1.44 15.86 -10.90
C LYS A 161 0.91 15.46 -9.53
N VAL A 162 1.72 14.75 -8.72
CA VAL A 162 1.33 14.31 -7.39
C VAL A 162 1.56 15.36 -6.30
N LEU A 163 2.23 16.47 -6.63
CA LEU A 163 2.47 17.58 -5.70
C LEU A 163 1.35 18.63 -5.73
N ASP A 164 0.69 18.83 -6.88
CA ASP A 164 -0.45 19.74 -7.01
C ASP A 164 -1.73 18.94 -7.27
N LEU A 165 -2.42 18.60 -6.22
CA LEU A 165 -3.67 17.83 -6.28
C LEU A 165 -4.93 18.72 -6.31
N ASP A 166 -4.80 20.06 -6.29
CA ASP A 166 -5.96 20.96 -6.21
C ASP A 166 -6.93 20.79 -7.39
N ALA A 167 -6.39 20.59 -8.60
CA ALA A 167 -7.20 20.31 -9.79
C ALA A 167 -7.94 18.97 -9.67
N SER A 168 -7.23 17.95 -9.18
CA SER A 168 -7.79 16.61 -9.01
C SER A 168 -8.86 16.58 -7.90
N PHE A 169 -8.67 17.28 -6.79
CA PHE A 169 -9.71 17.46 -5.76
C PHE A 169 -10.98 18.13 -6.33
N LYS A 170 -10.86 19.11 -7.22
CA LYS A 170 -12.03 19.72 -7.88
C LYS A 170 -12.80 18.70 -8.71
N ILE A 171 -12.09 17.84 -9.45
CA ILE A 171 -12.70 16.76 -10.23
C ILE A 171 -13.40 15.76 -9.32
N VAL A 172 -12.72 15.29 -8.27
CA VAL A 172 -13.30 14.34 -7.30
C VAL A 172 -14.54 14.94 -6.64
N LYS A 173 -14.51 16.20 -6.20
CA LYS A 173 -15.69 16.90 -5.64
C LYS A 173 -16.85 16.97 -6.64
N ALA A 174 -16.57 17.28 -7.90
CA ALA A 174 -17.59 17.29 -8.95
C ALA A 174 -18.17 15.89 -9.21
N ASN A 175 -17.35 14.85 -9.11
CA ASN A 175 -17.79 13.47 -9.21
C ASN A 175 -18.67 13.08 -8.01
N LEU A 176 -18.27 13.41 -6.80
CA LEU A 176 -19.03 13.13 -5.56
C LEU A 176 -20.37 13.86 -5.49
N ALA A 177 -20.54 14.97 -6.23
CA ALA A 177 -21.84 15.63 -6.36
C ALA A 177 -22.86 14.81 -7.16
N LYS A 178 -22.42 13.80 -7.92
CA LYS A 178 -23.32 12.90 -8.66
C LYS A 178 -23.97 11.89 -7.71
N PRO A 179 -25.26 11.59 -7.87
CA PRO A 179 -25.95 10.65 -6.99
C PRO A 179 -25.29 9.26 -6.98
N LYS A 180 -25.05 8.76 -5.77
CA LYS A 180 -24.47 7.43 -5.53
C LYS A 180 -23.14 7.19 -6.24
N TYR A 181 -22.30 8.22 -6.31
CA TYR A 181 -21.00 8.10 -6.99
C TYR A 181 -20.07 7.11 -6.29
N MET A 182 -19.95 7.20 -4.95
CA MET A 182 -19.08 6.31 -4.19
C MET A 182 -19.54 4.85 -4.25
N GLU A 183 -20.83 4.61 -4.18
CA GLU A 183 -21.40 3.27 -4.32
C GLU A 183 -21.08 2.69 -5.69
N LYS A 184 -21.25 3.47 -6.76
CA LYS A 184 -20.89 3.04 -8.13
C LYS A 184 -19.39 2.79 -8.28
N LEU A 185 -18.55 3.59 -7.62
CA LEU A 185 -17.11 3.41 -7.62
C LEU A 185 -16.73 2.09 -6.95
N ILE A 186 -17.27 1.82 -5.75
CA ILE A 186 -17.07 0.55 -5.03
C ILE A 186 -17.57 -0.63 -5.88
N GLU A 187 -18.73 -0.50 -6.49
CA GLU A 187 -19.28 -1.54 -7.35
C GLU A 187 -18.36 -1.83 -8.54
N ALA A 188 -17.90 -0.80 -9.24
CA ALA A 188 -17.03 -0.94 -10.41
C ALA A 188 -15.63 -1.46 -10.05
N LYS A 189 -15.02 -0.88 -9.00
CA LYS A 189 -13.62 -1.16 -8.63
C LYS A 189 -13.43 -2.44 -7.84
N LEU A 190 -14.42 -2.89 -7.08
CA LEU A 190 -14.30 -4.05 -6.18
C LEU A 190 -15.28 -5.17 -6.55
N ILE A 191 -16.59 -4.92 -6.65
CA ILE A 191 -17.58 -5.99 -6.83
C ILE A 191 -17.52 -6.56 -8.26
N ASN A 192 -17.55 -5.70 -9.26
CA ASN A 192 -17.55 -6.07 -10.68
C ASN A 192 -16.14 -6.17 -11.28
N ASN A 193 -15.09 -5.98 -10.47
CA ASN A 193 -13.72 -6.08 -10.93
C ASN A 193 -13.24 -7.54 -10.93
N ASN A 194 -13.04 -8.08 -12.14
CA ASN A 194 -12.51 -9.43 -12.34
C ASN A 194 -11.01 -9.55 -12.08
N HIS A 195 -10.28 -8.42 -11.98
CA HIS A 195 -8.85 -8.41 -11.64
C HIS A 195 -8.67 -8.55 -10.13
N ARG A 196 -9.15 -9.68 -9.61
CA ARG A 196 -9.21 -10.01 -8.18
C ARG A 196 -8.45 -11.30 -7.89
N LEU A 197 -7.73 -11.29 -6.79
CA LEU A 197 -6.98 -12.43 -6.28
C LEU A 197 -7.47 -12.77 -4.86
N ASN A 198 -7.86 -14.02 -4.64
CA ASN A 198 -8.05 -14.58 -3.30
C ASN A 198 -6.76 -15.33 -2.94
N TYR A 199 -5.99 -14.77 -2.02
CA TYR A 199 -4.66 -15.24 -1.65
C TYR A 199 -4.63 -15.79 -0.24
N SER A 200 -4.11 -17.02 -0.10
CA SER A 200 -3.86 -17.65 1.20
C SER A 200 -2.38 -17.82 1.44
N LEU A 201 -1.92 -17.39 2.62
CA LEU A 201 -0.60 -17.72 3.16
C LEU A 201 -0.76 -18.82 4.22
N ILE A 202 -0.14 -19.97 3.95
CA ILE A 202 -0.22 -21.17 4.78
C ILE A 202 1.08 -21.31 5.56
N PRO A 203 1.05 -21.39 6.91
CA PRO A 203 2.27 -21.59 7.68
C PRO A 203 2.83 -23.00 7.46
N ASP A 204 4.14 -23.09 7.21
CA ASP A 204 4.91 -24.33 7.10
C ASP A 204 6.24 -24.15 7.83
N VAL A 205 6.38 -24.72 9.01
CA VAL A 205 7.59 -24.65 9.86
C VAL A 205 8.84 -25.16 9.12
N GLY A 206 8.65 -26.05 8.15
CA GLY A 206 9.73 -26.59 7.31
C GLY A 206 10.05 -25.76 6.05
N PHE A 207 9.33 -24.66 5.81
CA PHE A 207 9.43 -23.91 4.54
C PHE A 207 10.85 -23.41 4.25
N ASN A 208 11.50 -22.75 5.20
CA ASN A 208 12.85 -22.23 5.02
C ASN A 208 13.83 -23.35 4.68
N LYS A 209 13.80 -24.46 5.42
CA LYS A 209 14.68 -25.61 5.15
C LYS A 209 14.45 -26.18 3.74
N LYS A 210 13.20 -26.36 3.34
CA LYS A 210 12.85 -26.86 1.99
C LYS A 210 13.31 -25.88 0.89
N ASN A 211 13.17 -24.59 1.15
CA ASN A 211 13.59 -23.54 0.20
C ASN A 211 15.12 -23.46 0.08
N ASP A 212 15.83 -23.53 1.21
CA ASP A 212 17.30 -23.55 1.23
C ASP A 212 17.86 -24.78 0.48
N GLU A 213 17.27 -25.95 0.68
CA GLU A 213 17.63 -27.16 -0.07
C GLU A 213 17.43 -26.98 -1.58
N LYS A 214 16.30 -26.36 -2.00
CA LYS A 214 16.05 -26.03 -3.42
C LYS A 214 17.08 -25.07 -3.99
N ILE A 215 17.40 -24.02 -3.23
CA ILE A 215 18.41 -23.01 -3.63
C ILE A 215 19.80 -23.67 -3.74
N LEU A 216 20.21 -24.43 -2.74
CA LEU A 216 21.50 -25.15 -2.76
C LEU A 216 21.59 -26.12 -3.94
N ASN A 217 20.50 -26.82 -4.27
CA ASN A 217 20.48 -27.72 -5.42
C ASN A 217 20.59 -26.93 -6.77
N LYS A 218 19.92 -25.74 -6.88
CA LYS A 218 20.09 -24.86 -8.05
C LYS A 218 21.54 -24.37 -8.17
N ILE A 219 22.15 -23.93 -7.05
CA ILE A 219 23.54 -23.47 -7.03
C ILE A 219 24.48 -24.61 -7.43
N LYS A 220 24.31 -25.82 -6.86
CA LYS A 220 25.13 -26.98 -7.22
C LYS A 220 25.03 -27.32 -8.72
N LYS A 221 23.82 -27.28 -9.30
CA LYS A 221 23.63 -27.50 -10.75
C LYS A 221 24.33 -26.40 -11.57
N LYS A 222 24.13 -25.13 -11.22
CA LYS A 222 24.74 -24.00 -11.94
C LYS A 222 26.27 -24.04 -11.80
N SER A 223 26.80 -24.32 -10.61
CA SER A 223 28.25 -24.42 -10.37
C SER A 223 28.94 -25.48 -11.25
N LYS A 224 28.26 -26.59 -11.57
CA LYS A 224 28.81 -27.63 -12.46
C LYS A 224 28.90 -27.18 -13.93
N SER A 225 28.08 -26.22 -14.34
CA SER A 225 28.06 -25.69 -15.71
C SER A 225 28.97 -24.47 -15.92
N LEU A 226 29.58 -23.93 -14.83
CA LEU A 226 30.46 -22.77 -14.90
C LEU A 226 31.83 -23.17 -15.49
N THR A 227 32.28 -22.40 -16.47
CA THR A 227 33.65 -22.46 -16.99
C THR A 227 34.66 -21.87 -16.00
N SER A 228 35.96 -22.01 -16.32
CA SER A 228 37.03 -21.36 -15.54
C SER A 228 36.91 -19.84 -15.62
N ASP A 229 36.52 -19.30 -16.76
CA ASP A 229 36.38 -17.87 -16.99
C ASP A 229 35.20 -17.30 -16.18
N ASP A 230 34.02 -17.96 -16.21
CA ASP A 230 32.85 -17.60 -15.38
C ASP A 230 33.24 -17.54 -13.89
N LYS A 231 33.99 -18.53 -13.43
CA LYS A 231 34.44 -18.58 -12.01
C LYS A 231 35.39 -17.44 -11.66
N ASN A 232 36.26 -17.04 -12.61
CA ASN A 232 37.14 -15.89 -12.41
C ASN A 232 36.36 -14.58 -12.40
N GLU A 233 35.42 -14.39 -13.32
CA GLU A 233 34.51 -13.22 -13.34
C GLU A 233 33.73 -13.08 -12.02
N ILE A 234 33.14 -14.18 -11.54
CA ILE A 234 32.44 -14.19 -10.23
C ILE A 234 33.36 -13.77 -9.10
N LYS A 235 34.62 -14.26 -9.08
CA LYS A 235 35.59 -13.87 -8.03
C LYS A 235 35.96 -12.39 -8.09
N VAL A 236 36.19 -11.87 -9.30
CA VAL A 236 36.50 -10.46 -9.54
C VAL A 236 35.33 -9.58 -9.08
N LEU A 237 34.12 -9.93 -9.50
CA LEU A 237 32.90 -9.19 -9.12
C LEU A 237 32.68 -9.23 -7.59
N ALA A 238 32.84 -10.40 -6.96
CA ALA A 238 32.70 -10.53 -5.52
C ALA A 238 33.74 -9.68 -4.75
N LYS A 239 34.98 -9.62 -5.25
CA LYS A 239 36.03 -8.76 -4.68
C LYS A 239 35.69 -7.28 -4.82
N SER A 240 35.31 -6.86 -6.02
CA SER A 240 34.92 -5.47 -6.30
C SER A 240 33.71 -5.04 -5.46
N LEU A 241 32.71 -5.91 -5.32
CA LEU A 241 31.53 -5.64 -4.46
C LEU A 241 31.95 -5.47 -2.99
N LYS A 242 32.82 -6.35 -2.49
CA LYS A 242 33.33 -6.25 -1.12
C LYS A 242 34.15 -4.97 -0.90
N GLU A 243 34.96 -4.57 -1.87
CA GLU A 243 35.73 -3.32 -1.83
C GLU A 243 34.77 -2.11 -1.80
N ARG A 244 33.73 -2.11 -2.63
CA ARG A 244 32.69 -1.06 -2.65
C ARG A 244 31.93 -1.00 -1.31
N GLN A 245 31.54 -2.13 -0.76
CA GLN A 245 30.83 -2.20 0.54
C GLN A 245 31.68 -1.67 1.71
N ASN A 246 33.00 -1.83 1.64
CA ASN A 246 33.92 -1.35 2.67
C ASN A 246 34.45 0.05 2.39
N SER A 247 34.18 0.65 1.24
CA SER A 247 34.58 2.01 0.93
C SER A 247 33.75 3.01 1.75
N VAL A 248 34.42 4.04 2.25
CA VAL A 248 33.75 5.16 2.89
C VAL A 248 33.36 6.16 1.80
N ASP A 249 32.08 6.48 1.72
CA ASP A 249 31.63 7.52 0.82
C ASP A 249 32.06 8.89 1.31
N ASP A 250 32.33 9.81 0.39
CA ASP A 250 32.68 11.19 0.72
C ASP A 250 31.42 11.94 1.20
N PRO A 251 31.32 12.33 2.48
CA PRO A 251 30.16 13.05 3.00
C PRO A 251 30.05 14.48 2.43
N GLU A 252 31.11 15.00 1.82
CA GLU A 252 31.09 16.35 1.22
C GLU A 252 30.25 16.43 -0.06
N ILE A 253 29.90 15.28 -0.66
CA ILE A 253 29.01 15.18 -1.82
C ILE A 253 27.55 15.52 -1.44
N LEU A 254 27.20 15.35 -0.16
CA LEU A 254 25.83 15.62 0.29
C LEU A 254 25.59 17.14 0.42
N PRO A 255 24.42 17.63 -0.01
CA PRO A 255 24.04 19.02 0.25
C PRO A 255 24.09 19.32 1.74
N LYS A 256 24.76 20.39 2.12
CA LYS A 256 24.86 20.82 3.53
C LYS A 256 23.94 22.00 3.74
N VAL A 257 23.13 21.93 4.79
CA VAL A 257 22.39 23.09 5.27
C VAL A 257 23.34 23.99 6.04
N THR A 258 23.46 25.24 5.62
CA THR A 258 24.29 26.27 6.25
C THR A 258 23.41 27.34 6.91
N LYS A 259 24.04 28.27 7.62
CA LYS A 259 23.30 29.43 8.20
C LYS A 259 22.63 30.29 7.12
N ASP A 260 23.16 30.28 5.90
CA ASP A 260 22.66 31.08 4.78
C ASP A 260 21.35 30.50 4.20
N ASP A 261 21.07 29.21 4.45
CA ASP A 261 19.85 28.54 4.06
C ASP A 261 18.70 28.81 5.05
N ILE A 262 18.98 29.43 6.20
CA ILE A 262 18.00 29.77 7.21
C ILE A 262 17.45 31.17 6.92
N PRO A 263 16.14 31.33 6.61
CA PRO A 263 15.54 32.65 6.42
C PRO A 263 15.86 33.54 7.63
N SER A 264 16.32 34.77 7.39
CA SER A 264 16.67 35.75 8.44
C SER A 264 15.49 36.12 9.33
N VAL A 265 14.26 35.84 8.90
CA VAL A 265 13.04 36.04 9.65
C VAL A 265 12.10 34.86 9.45
N SER A 266 11.82 34.14 10.53
CA SER A 266 10.77 33.12 10.58
C SER A 266 9.51 33.76 11.15
N TYR A 267 8.51 33.99 10.30
CA TYR A 267 7.21 34.51 10.73
C TYR A 267 6.33 33.36 11.23
N THR A 268 6.32 33.13 12.51
CA THR A 268 5.25 32.38 13.19
C THR A 268 4.16 33.35 13.65
N HIS A 269 3.51 34.05 12.71
CA HIS A 269 2.33 34.81 13.06
C HIS A 269 1.09 33.93 12.97
N LEU A 270 0.65 33.43 14.12
CA LEU A 270 -0.76 33.21 14.34
C LEU A 270 -1.44 34.59 14.20
N ARG A 271 -2.15 34.84 13.11
CA ARG A 271 -3.10 35.97 13.05
C ARG A 271 -4.12 35.70 14.15
N ALA A 272 -4.07 36.45 15.24
CA ALA A 272 -5.17 36.57 16.15
C ALA A 272 -6.39 37.02 15.31
N HIS A 273 -7.44 36.23 15.27
CA HIS A 273 -8.72 36.73 14.80
C HIS A 273 -9.11 37.83 15.75
N GLU A 274 -9.05 39.09 15.29
CA GLU A 274 -9.75 40.18 15.93
C GLU A 274 -11.24 39.82 15.89
N THR A 275 -11.78 39.44 17.05
CA THR A 275 -13.22 39.40 17.23
C THR A 275 -13.70 40.84 17.17
N SER A 276 -14.28 41.20 16.02
CA SER A 276 -15.05 42.44 15.89
C SER A 276 -16.24 42.35 16.81
N ASN A 277 -16.35 43.30 17.74
CA ASN A 277 -17.53 43.58 18.56
C ASN A 277 -18.75 43.93 17.69
#